data_6a03482b6502ee8eb6b8a3863549833e
#
_entry.id   6a03482b6502ee8eb6b8a3863549833e
#
_cell.length_a   1.000
_cell.length_b   1.000
_cell.length_c   1.000
_cell.angle_alpha   90.00
_cell.angle_beta   90.00
_cell.angle_gamma   90.00
#
_symmetry.space_group_name_H-M   'P 1'
#
loop_
_entity.id
_entity.type
_entity.pdbx_description
1 polymer ?
#
loop_
_entity_poly.entity_id
_entity_poly.type
_entity_poly.pdbx_seq_one_letter_code
_entity_poly.pdbx_strand_id
1 'polypeptide(L)'
;SIQVINGVQYSIAEYYESGGGKYASDFIAQQFGIDTPKYVIFDENAFCKLSDIMGGVSYAVSVDIQGFDDTQKEQFLNGKQIVTLLTYPLFKDGEKQRASIVGSLMSAMINQSDGERLANSLDRNFNVLIDMVNTNITAVDYKEKKDAIQFMLNYGTTISRFRMVTGTNTGNYFLM
;
A
#
# COMPACT_ATOMS: atom_id res chain seq x y z
N SER A 1 13.81 5.95 -0.05
CA SER A 1 14.74 5.79 -1.19
C SER A 1 15.29 7.15 -1.57
N ILE A 2 16.55 7.24 -1.89
CA ILE A 2 17.20 8.46 -2.35
C ILE A 2 17.88 8.17 -3.67
N GLN A 3 17.73 9.08 -4.62
CA GLN A 3 18.54 9.13 -5.83
C GLN A 3 19.59 10.23 -5.68
N VAL A 4 20.82 9.98 -6.12
CA VAL A 4 21.86 10.99 -6.20
C VAL A 4 22.03 11.41 -7.66
N ILE A 5 21.66 12.64 -7.99
CA ILE A 5 21.85 13.22 -9.33
C ILE A 5 22.81 14.42 -9.17
N ASN A 6 23.93 14.39 -9.86
CA ASN A 6 24.96 15.45 -9.79
C ASN A 6 25.39 15.79 -8.34
N GLY A 7 25.46 14.80 -7.46
CA GLY A 7 25.83 14.97 -6.05
C GLY A 7 24.68 15.46 -5.15
N VAL A 8 23.49 15.70 -5.68
CA VAL A 8 22.30 16.07 -4.91
C VAL A 8 21.45 14.84 -4.66
N GLN A 9 21.04 14.66 -3.40
CA GLN A 9 20.19 13.54 -2.98
C GLN A 9 18.72 13.94 -3.14
N TYR A 10 17.93 13.07 -3.75
CA TYR A 10 16.49 13.24 -3.92
C TYR A 10 15.74 12.05 -3.32
N SER A 11 14.64 12.32 -2.64
CA SER A 11 13.72 11.31 -2.10
C SER A 11 12.50 11.15 -3.00
N ILE A 12 11.77 10.02 -2.86
CA ILE A 12 10.50 9.84 -3.54
C ILE A 12 9.47 10.90 -3.13
N ALA A 13 9.55 11.41 -1.89
CA ALA A 13 8.67 12.48 -1.40
C ALA A 13 8.89 13.78 -2.17
N GLU A 14 10.16 14.17 -2.40
CA GLU A 14 10.51 15.38 -3.16
C GLU A 14 10.07 15.27 -4.63
N TYR A 15 10.20 14.09 -5.24
CA TYR A 15 9.65 13.86 -6.58
C TYR A 15 8.13 13.98 -6.60
N TYR A 16 7.45 13.42 -5.59
CA TYR A 16 6.02 13.56 -5.46
C TYR A 16 5.58 15.02 -5.27
N GLU A 17 6.26 15.78 -4.42
CA GLU A 17 5.99 17.20 -4.20
C GLU A 17 6.19 18.05 -5.46
N SER A 18 7.14 17.69 -6.31
CA SER A 18 7.46 18.44 -7.54
C SER A 18 6.53 18.13 -8.72
N GLY A 19 5.94 16.94 -8.80
CA GLY A 19 5.16 16.53 -9.96
C GLY A 19 4.12 15.45 -9.70
N GLY A 20 3.76 15.23 -8.45
CA GLY A 20 2.70 14.30 -8.05
C GLY A 20 3.02 12.84 -8.33
N GLY A 21 1.97 12.05 -8.50
CA GLY A 21 2.07 10.59 -8.67
C GLY A 21 2.89 10.17 -9.87
N LYS A 22 2.84 10.94 -10.96
CA LYS A 22 3.65 10.63 -12.15
C LYS A 22 5.15 10.68 -11.84
N TYR A 23 5.62 11.75 -11.20
CA TYR A 23 7.04 11.89 -10.89
C TYR A 23 7.50 10.85 -9.86
N ALA A 24 6.68 10.52 -8.87
CA ALA A 24 6.96 9.43 -7.94
C ALA A 24 7.06 8.07 -8.67
N SER A 25 6.19 7.82 -9.64
CA SER A 25 6.22 6.62 -10.49
C SER A 25 7.50 6.55 -11.34
N ASP A 26 7.85 7.65 -12.00
CA ASP A 26 9.08 7.77 -12.79
C ASP A 26 10.33 7.54 -11.91
N PHE A 27 10.33 8.06 -10.69
CA PHE A 27 11.40 7.83 -9.71
C PHE A 27 11.54 6.33 -9.38
N ILE A 28 10.42 5.64 -9.11
CA ILE A 28 10.42 4.20 -8.83
C ILE A 28 10.97 3.42 -10.03
N ALA A 29 10.53 3.75 -11.23
CA ALA A 29 11.01 3.10 -12.45
C ALA A 29 12.52 3.26 -12.62
N GLN A 30 13.05 4.46 -12.41
CA GLN A 30 14.48 4.75 -12.52
C GLN A 30 15.32 4.06 -11.45
N GLN A 31 14.82 4.01 -10.20
CA GLN A 31 15.60 3.47 -9.07
C GLN A 31 15.59 1.95 -9.02
N PHE A 32 14.47 1.32 -9.39
CA PHE A 32 14.26 -0.12 -9.21
C PHE A 32 14.19 -0.89 -10.53
N GLY A 33 14.16 -0.21 -11.67
CA GLY A 33 13.91 -0.85 -12.96
C GLY A 33 12.50 -1.46 -13.06
N ILE A 34 11.56 -0.95 -12.26
CA ILE A 34 10.16 -1.43 -12.22
C ILE A 34 9.30 -0.41 -12.93
N ASP A 35 8.74 -0.80 -14.07
CA ASP A 35 7.78 0.04 -14.78
C ASP A 35 6.44 0.06 -14.02
N THR A 36 6.09 1.25 -13.51
CA THR A 36 4.85 1.51 -12.77
C THR A 36 4.06 2.64 -13.44
N PRO A 37 3.48 2.41 -14.64
CA PRO A 37 2.84 3.47 -15.42
C PRO A 37 1.55 4.00 -14.79
N LYS A 38 1.01 3.28 -13.80
CA LYS A 38 -0.21 3.64 -13.08
C LYS A 38 0.09 3.92 -11.61
N TYR A 39 -0.62 4.91 -11.07
CA TYR A 39 -0.53 5.28 -9.66
C TYR A 39 -1.90 5.54 -9.06
N VAL A 40 -1.99 5.38 -7.76
CA VAL A 40 -3.14 5.79 -6.93
C VAL A 40 -2.62 6.49 -5.69
N ILE A 41 -3.16 7.68 -5.42
CA ILE A 41 -2.84 8.48 -4.25
C ILE A 41 -4.05 8.51 -3.34
N PHE A 42 -3.87 8.03 -2.13
CA PHE A 42 -4.88 8.02 -1.08
C PHE A 42 -4.56 9.08 -0.03
N ASP A 43 -5.55 9.84 0.40
CA ASP A 43 -5.53 10.44 1.72
C ASP A 43 -5.97 9.39 2.79
N GLU A 44 -5.87 9.75 4.06
CA GLU A 44 -6.23 8.85 5.16
C GLU A 44 -7.70 8.41 5.10
N ASN A 45 -8.61 9.28 4.71
CA ASN A 45 -10.04 8.97 4.61
C ASN A 45 -10.33 7.99 3.48
N ALA A 46 -9.76 8.23 2.30
CA ALA A 46 -9.89 7.35 1.14
C ALA A 46 -9.28 5.97 1.43
N PHE A 47 -8.14 5.92 2.11
CA PHE A 47 -7.51 4.64 2.48
C PHE A 47 -8.31 3.88 3.54
N CYS A 48 -8.85 4.58 4.55
CA CYS A 48 -9.76 4.00 5.53
C CYS A 48 -10.98 3.38 4.83
N LYS A 49 -11.60 4.12 3.90
CA LYS A 49 -12.75 3.64 3.13
C LYS A 49 -12.41 2.44 2.24
N LEU A 50 -11.26 2.45 1.56
CA LEU A 50 -10.76 1.31 0.80
C LEU A 50 -10.64 0.07 1.70
N SER A 51 -10.01 0.22 2.86
CA SER A 51 -9.81 -0.86 3.82
C SER A 51 -11.13 -1.47 4.29
N ASP A 52 -12.12 -0.63 4.57
CA ASP A 52 -13.47 -1.08 4.96
C ASP A 52 -14.22 -1.79 3.81
N ILE A 53 -14.08 -1.30 2.57
CA ILE A 53 -14.63 -1.94 1.37
C ILE A 53 -14.00 -3.31 1.15
N MET A 54 -12.70 -3.44 1.38
CA MET A 54 -11.99 -4.72 1.32
C MET A 54 -12.37 -5.66 2.45
N GLY A 55 -13.05 -5.18 3.50
CA GLY A 55 -13.53 -5.97 4.62
C GLY A 55 -12.58 -6.00 5.81
N GLY A 56 -11.66 -5.05 5.91
CA GLY A 56 -10.61 -5.04 6.93
C GLY A 56 -9.57 -6.14 6.72
N VAL A 57 -8.87 -6.52 7.77
CA VAL A 57 -7.88 -7.60 7.70
C VAL A 57 -7.63 -8.22 9.08
N SER A 58 -7.42 -9.52 9.14
CA SER A 58 -6.85 -10.18 10.33
C SER A 58 -5.33 -10.04 10.30
N TYR A 59 -4.77 -9.45 11.35
CA TYR A 59 -3.34 -9.14 11.41
C TYR A 59 -2.82 -9.16 12.84
N ALA A 60 -1.62 -9.71 13.04
CA ALA A 60 -0.93 -9.69 14.31
C ALA A 60 -0.13 -8.38 14.45
N VAL A 61 -0.62 -7.45 15.28
CA VAL A 61 0.07 -6.19 15.53
C VAL A 61 1.28 -6.44 16.42
N SER A 62 2.48 -6.15 15.92
CA SER A 62 3.75 -6.43 16.61
C SER A 62 4.22 -5.33 17.56
N VAL A 63 3.43 -4.26 17.74
CA VAL A 63 3.76 -3.10 18.56
C VAL A 63 2.62 -2.81 19.53
N ASP A 64 2.97 -2.31 20.70
CA ASP A 64 2.00 -1.88 21.70
C ASP A 64 1.50 -0.48 21.32
N ILE A 65 0.27 -0.42 20.81
CA ILE A 65 -0.39 0.81 20.38
C ILE A 65 -1.76 0.88 21.05
N GLN A 66 -2.08 2.01 21.64
CA GLN A 66 -3.40 2.23 22.24
C GLN A 66 -4.53 2.04 21.20
N GLY A 67 -5.53 1.24 21.56
CA GLY A 67 -6.68 0.93 20.69
C GLY A 67 -6.56 -0.36 19.90
N PHE A 68 -5.50 -1.12 20.14
CA PHE A 68 -5.37 -2.50 19.69
C PHE A 68 -5.46 -3.47 20.87
N ASP A 69 -5.92 -4.67 20.58
CA ASP A 69 -5.99 -5.75 21.57
C ASP A 69 -4.58 -6.29 21.89
N ASP A 70 -4.46 -7.55 22.23
CA ASP A 70 -3.18 -8.17 22.53
C ASP A 70 -2.15 -8.05 21.41
N THR A 71 -0.98 -7.50 21.72
CA THR A 71 0.18 -7.50 20.83
C THR A 71 0.56 -8.93 20.42
N GLN A 72 0.93 -9.11 19.15
CA GLN A 72 1.36 -10.36 18.54
C GLN A 72 0.28 -11.43 18.35
N LYS A 73 -0.95 -11.19 18.74
CA LYS A 73 -2.07 -12.06 18.40
C LYS A 73 -2.81 -11.51 17.19
N GLU A 74 -3.31 -12.42 16.36
CA GLU A 74 -4.21 -12.04 15.28
C GLU A 74 -5.47 -11.39 15.84
N GLN A 75 -5.76 -10.23 15.31
CA GLN A 75 -6.95 -9.46 15.60
C GLN A 75 -7.50 -8.84 14.32
N PHE A 76 -8.81 -8.65 14.27
CA PHE A 76 -9.43 -7.99 13.14
C PHE A 76 -9.19 -6.49 13.20
N LEU A 77 -8.68 -5.93 12.12
CA LEU A 77 -8.45 -4.49 11.97
C LEU A 77 -9.44 -3.91 10.96
N ASN A 78 -10.20 -2.92 11.38
CA ASN A 78 -11.01 -2.08 10.49
C ASN A 78 -10.14 -0.98 9.84
N GLY A 79 -10.71 -0.24 8.87
CA GLY A 79 -9.97 0.79 8.14
C GLY A 79 -9.31 1.84 9.02
N LYS A 80 -9.98 2.28 10.10
CA LYS A 80 -9.41 3.26 11.03
C LYS A 80 -8.20 2.69 11.79
N GLN A 81 -8.28 1.46 12.26
CA GLN A 81 -7.16 0.78 12.93
C GLN A 81 -5.99 0.55 11.97
N ILE A 82 -6.28 0.17 10.72
CA ILE A 82 -5.25 0.03 9.68
C ILE A 82 -4.51 1.36 9.47
N VAL A 83 -5.24 2.46 9.27
CA VAL A 83 -4.62 3.80 9.12
C VAL A 83 -3.80 4.16 10.35
N THR A 84 -4.33 3.94 11.57
CA THR A 84 -3.61 4.20 12.82
C THR A 84 -2.29 3.43 12.87
N LEU A 85 -2.27 2.17 12.45
CA LEU A 85 -1.06 1.35 12.41
C LEU A 85 -0.06 1.85 11.35
N LEU A 86 -0.53 2.21 10.17
CA LEU A 86 0.32 2.71 9.07
C LEU A 86 0.99 4.05 9.40
N THR A 87 0.29 4.91 10.13
CA THR A 87 0.75 6.26 10.50
C THR A 87 1.41 6.33 11.87
N TYR A 88 1.57 5.20 12.57
CA TYR A 88 2.19 5.17 13.89
C TYR A 88 3.63 5.70 13.86
N PRO A 89 3.95 6.72 14.69
CA PRO A 89 5.24 7.42 14.56
C PRO A 89 6.38 6.79 15.38
N LEU A 90 6.07 5.91 16.35
CA LEU A 90 7.01 5.49 17.38
C LEU A 90 7.44 4.02 17.24
N PHE A 91 7.77 3.58 16.02
CA PHE A 91 8.32 2.25 15.84
C PHE A 91 9.71 2.12 16.45
N LYS A 92 9.94 1.07 17.22
CA LYS A 92 11.19 0.83 17.96
C LYS A 92 12.41 0.79 17.05
N ASP A 93 12.29 0.13 15.89
CA ASP A 93 13.36 0.04 14.89
C ASP A 93 13.15 1.06 13.75
N GLY A 94 12.42 2.15 14.02
CA GLY A 94 12.20 3.26 13.11
C GLY A 94 11.56 2.86 11.78
N GLU A 95 11.99 3.49 10.70
CA GLU A 95 11.46 3.31 9.35
C GLU A 95 11.57 1.87 8.81
N LYS A 96 12.56 1.12 9.23
CA LYS A 96 12.70 -0.29 8.81
C LYS A 96 11.55 -1.15 9.33
N GLN A 97 11.19 -0.99 10.61
CA GLN A 97 10.05 -1.70 11.20
C GLN A 97 8.74 -1.22 10.57
N ARG A 98 8.57 0.10 10.40
CA ARG A 98 7.40 0.68 9.73
C ARG A 98 7.22 0.09 8.33
N ALA A 99 8.25 0.11 7.50
CA ALA A 99 8.18 -0.44 6.13
C ALA A 99 7.84 -1.93 6.12
N SER A 100 8.36 -2.70 7.06
CA SER A 100 8.04 -4.14 7.20
C SER A 100 6.57 -4.35 7.56
N ILE A 101 6.06 -3.62 8.53
CA ILE A 101 4.65 -3.71 8.97
C ILE A 101 3.72 -3.25 7.85
N VAL A 102 3.99 -2.11 7.22
CA VAL A 102 3.20 -1.60 6.09
C VAL A 102 3.14 -2.63 4.96
N GLY A 103 4.29 -3.16 4.55
CA GLY A 103 4.36 -4.12 3.45
C GLY A 103 3.64 -5.44 3.76
N SER A 104 3.81 -5.99 4.97
CA SER A 104 3.14 -7.23 5.37
C SER A 104 1.64 -7.05 5.55
N LEU A 105 1.21 -5.93 6.11
CA LEU A 105 -0.21 -5.57 6.27
C LEU A 105 -0.89 -5.40 4.91
N MET A 106 -0.28 -4.66 3.98
CA MET A 106 -0.80 -4.51 2.62
C MET A 106 -0.89 -5.85 1.89
N SER A 107 0.11 -6.71 2.05
CA SER A 107 0.08 -8.06 1.48
C SER A 107 -1.05 -8.91 2.09
N ALA A 108 -1.28 -8.82 3.39
CA ALA A 108 -2.39 -9.51 4.06
C ALA A 108 -3.75 -8.99 3.58
N MET A 109 -3.92 -7.68 3.40
CA MET A 109 -5.15 -7.09 2.86
C MET A 109 -5.46 -7.59 1.44
N ILE A 110 -4.44 -7.73 0.59
CA ILE A 110 -4.63 -8.21 -0.78
C ILE A 110 -4.93 -9.71 -0.82
N ASN A 111 -4.33 -10.48 0.07
CA ASN A 111 -4.44 -11.95 0.12
C ASN A 111 -5.57 -12.46 1.03
N GLN A 112 -6.47 -11.59 1.49
CA GLN A 112 -7.53 -12.01 2.41
C GLN A 112 -8.46 -13.08 1.80
N SER A 113 -9.13 -13.84 2.67
CA SER A 113 -9.91 -15.01 2.29
C SER A 113 -11.23 -14.74 1.58
N ASP A 114 -11.71 -13.50 1.56
CA ASP A 114 -13.03 -13.12 1.02
C ASP A 114 -12.96 -12.61 -0.42
N GLY A 115 -12.15 -13.26 -1.23
CA GLY A 115 -11.93 -12.88 -2.62
C GLY A 115 -13.18 -12.96 -3.49
N GLU A 116 -14.04 -13.97 -3.28
CA GLU A 116 -15.29 -14.12 -4.03
C GLU A 116 -16.23 -12.92 -3.84
N ARG A 117 -16.39 -12.43 -2.61
CA ARG A 117 -17.18 -11.23 -2.33
C ARG A 117 -16.61 -10.00 -3.03
N LEU A 118 -15.30 -9.84 -3.00
CA LEU A 118 -14.63 -8.74 -3.69
C LEU A 118 -14.79 -8.84 -5.20
N ALA A 119 -14.64 -10.03 -5.78
CA ALA A 119 -14.84 -10.29 -7.21
C ALA A 119 -16.27 -9.94 -7.66
N ASN A 120 -17.28 -10.32 -6.88
CA ASN A 120 -18.69 -10.06 -7.17
C ASN A 120 -19.08 -8.57 -7.02
N SER A 121 -18.35 -7.81 -6.24
CA SER A 121 -18.57 -6.38 -6.00
C SER A 121 -17.61 -5.45 -6.74
N LEU A 122 -16.78 -5.97 -7.64
CA LEU A 122 -15.64 -5.27 -8.22
C LEU A 122 -16.03 -3.98 -8.95
N ASP A 123 -17.07 -3.99 -9.80
CA ASP A 123 -17.55 -2.80 -10.51
C ASP A 123 -18.03 -1.72 -9.55
N ARG A 124 -18.81 -2.12 -8.55
CA ARG A 124 -19.30 -1.18 -7.53
C ARG A 124 -18.15 -0.58 -6.74
N ASN A 125 -17.21 -1.41 -6.32
CA ASN A 125 -16.07 -0.98 -5.53
C ASN A 125 -15.16 -0.06 -6.34
N PHE A 126 -14.90 -0.37 -7.61
CA PHE A 126 -14.13 0.50 -8.50
C PHE A 126 -14.79 1.88 -8.64
N ASN A 127 -16.09 1.93 -8.93
CA ASN A 127 -16.81 3.19 -9.10
C ASN A 127 -16.81 4.06 -7.82
N VAL A 128 -16.89 3.45 -6.65
CA VAL A 128 -16.81 4.19 -5.37
C VAL A 128 -15.40 4.72 -5.12
N LEU A 129 -14.37 3.91 -5.41
CA LEU A 129 -12.99 4.25 -5.07
C LEU A 129 -12.39 5.25 -6.04
N ILE A 130 -12.72 5.16 -7.33
CA ILE A 130 -12.10 6.02 -8.36
C ILE A 130 -12.40 7.51 -8.14
N ASP A 131 -13.56 7.82 -7.58
CA ASP A 131 -13.97 9.18 -7.26
C ASP A 131 -13.35 9.74 -5.96
N MET A 132 -12.71 8.87 -5.16
CA MET A 132 -12.13 9.22 -3.87
C MET A 132 -10.60 9.39 -3.92
N VAL A 133 -9.97 9.06 -5.03
CA VAL A 133 -8.51 9.00 -5.13
C VAL A 133 -7.99 9.85 -6.27
N ASN A 134 -6.75 10.31 -6.15
CA ASN A 134 -6.04 10.91 -7.28
C ASN A 134 -5.26 9.81 -8.01
N THR A 135 -5.59 9.59 -9.28
CA THR A 135 -5.02 8.49 -10.07
C THR A 135 -5.04 8.79 -11.56
N ASN A 136 -4.18 8.11 -12.30
CA ASN A 136 -4.22 8.06 -13.75
C ASN A 136 -4.84 6.74 -14.29
N ILE A 137 -5.44 5.93 -13.41
CA ILE A 137 -6.23 4.76 -13.82
C ILE A 137 -7.54 5.25 -14.41
N THR A 138 -7.88 4.74 -15.58
CA THR A 138 -9.13 5.06 -16.28
C THR A 138 -10.13 3.91 -16.23
N ALA A 139 -11.38 4.19 -16.58
CA ALA A 139 -12.38 3.13 -16.75
C ALA A 139 -12.00 2.11 -17.85
N VAL A 140 -11.21 2.53 -18.84
CA VAL A 140 -10.70 1.63 -19.88
C VAL A 140 -9.68 0.67 -19.29
N ASP A 141 -8.70 1.19 -18.54
CA ASP A 141 -7.69 0.36 -17.84
C ASP A 141 -8.36 -0.69 -16.93
N TYR A 142 -9.39 -0.25 -16.19
CA TYR A 142 -10.15 -1.15 -15.33
C TYR A 142 -10.83 -2.27 -16.14
N LYS A 143 -11.54 -1.93 -17.21
CA LYS A 143 -12.25 -2.91 -18.04
C LYS A 143 -11.30 -3.93 -18.65
N GLU A 144 -10.14 -3.49 -19.10
CA GLU A 144 -9.11 -4.40 -19.69
C GLU A 144 -8.55 -5.40 -18.66
N LYS A 145 -8.53 -5.05 -17.38
CA LYS A 145 -7.95 -5.89 -16.31
C LYS A 145 -8.99 -6.60 -15.45
N LYS A 146 -10.25 -6.23 -15.58
CA LYS A 146 -11.34 -6.73 -14.71
C LYS A 146 -11.39 -8.25 -14.62
N ASP A 147 -11.40 -8.94 -15.76
CA ASP A 147 -11.54 -10.41 -15.79
C ASP A 147 -10.34 -11.09 -15.13
N ALA A 148 -9.13 -10.56 -15.32
CA ALA A 148 -7.93 -11.06 -14.66
C ALA A 148 -7.99 -10.84 -13.14
N ILE A 149 -8.46 -9.68 -12.69
CA ILE A 149 -8.63 -9.38 -11.26
C ILE A 149 -9.69 -10.30 -10.65
N GLN A 150 -10.84 -10.48 -11.31
CA GLN A 150 -11.89 -11.38 -10.85
C GLN A 150 -11.39 -12.83 -10.75
N PHE A 151 -10.64 -13.29 -11.75
CA PHE A 151 -10.03 -14.61 -11.73
C PHE A 151 -9.10 -14.77 -10.51
N MET A 152 -8.18 -13.83 -10.29
CA MET A 152 -7.25 -13.90 -9.14
C MET A 152 -8.00 -13.92 -7.81
N LEU A 153 -9.02 -13.09 -7.64
CA LEU A 153 -9.82 -13.01 -6.41
C LEU A 153 -10.60 -14.30 -6.16
N ASN A 154 -11.22 -14.89 -7.19
CA ASN A 154 -12.05 -16.09 -7.05
C ASN A 154 -11.24 -17.35 -6.74
N TYR A 155 -10.01 -17.45 -7.21
CA TYR A 155 -9.22 -18.68 -7.06
C TYR A 155 -8.37 -18.73 -5.78
N GLY A 156 -8.47 -17.72 -4.90
CA GLY A 156 -7.87 -17.76 -3.55
C GLY A 156 -6.37 -17.98 -3.51
N THR A 157 -5.67 -17.67 -4.61
CA THR A 157 -4.21 -17.80 -4.70
C THR A 157 -3.54 -16.67 -3.96
N THR A 158 -2.31 -16.88 -3.47
CA THR A 158 -1.48 -15.80 -2.94
C THR A 158 -1.13 -14.82 -4.05
N ILE A 159 -1.86 -13.71 -4.13
CA ILE A 159 -1.74 -12.69 -5.18
C ILE A 159 -0.57 -11.75 -4.90
N SER A 160 -0.30 -11.47 -3.62
CA SER A 160 0.72 -10.53 -3.19
C SER A 160 1.74 -11.18 -2.27
N ARG A 161 3.00 -10.82 -2.45
CA ARG A 161 4.10 -11.17 -1.53
C ARG A 161 4.90 -9.92 -1.21
N PHE A 162 5.04 -9.66 0.07
CA PHE A 162 5.92 -8.59 0.54
C PHE A 162 7.39 -8.99 0.37
N ARG A 163 8.19 -8.04 -0.11
CA ARG A 163 9.64 -8.15 -0.18
C ARG A 163 10.27 -6.88 0.34
N MET A 164 11.12 -7.00 1.35
CA MET A 164 11.95 -5.88 1.78
C MET A 164 13.03 -5.61 0.74
N VAL A 165 13.18 -4.36 0.41
CA VAL A 165 14.35 -3.91 -0.35
C VAL A 165 15.54 -3.86 0.59
N THR A 166 16.67 -4.45 0.18
CA THR A 166 17.91 -4.41 0.97
C THR A 166 18.62 -3.09 0.76
N GLY A 167 19.14 -2.51 1.83
CA GLY A 167 19.85 -1.24 1.78
C GLY A 167 20.34 -0.81 3.16
N THR A 168 20.96 0.37 3.23
CA THR A 168 21.50 0.94 4.45
C THR A 168 20.62 2.06 4.97
N ASN A 169 20.19 1.96 6.22
CA ASN A 169 19.48 3.05 6.89
C ASN A 169 20.50 4.11 7.35
N THR A 170 20.32 5.35 6.92
CA THR A 170 21.16 6.49 7.29
C THR A 170 20.46 7.45 8.26
N GLY A 171 19.47 6.96 9.01
CA GLY A 171 18.65 7.74 9.94
C GLY A 171 17.39 8.28 9.26
N ASN A 172 17.51 9.33 8.47
CA ASN A 172 16.37 9.93 7.78
C ASN A 172 16.04 9.28 6.42
N TYR A 173 16.93 8.43 5.91
CA TYR A 173 16.84 7.88 4.56
C TYR A 173 17.28 6.42 4.50
N PHE A 174 16.76 5.70 3.52
CA PHE A 174 17.16 4.34 3.20
C PHE A 174 17.90 4.34 1.85
N LEU A 175 19.22 4.11 1.89
CA LEU A 175 20.06 3.96 0.70
C LEU A 175 20.01 2.51 0.22
N MET A 176 19.74 2.32 -1.06
CA MET A 176 19.75 1.02 -1.72
C MET A 176 21.03 0.81 -2.50
#